data_b662d80bbe4d1a00425ce9cc9567c890
#
_entry.id   b662d80bbe4d1a00425ce9cc9567c890
#
_cell.length_a   1.000
_cell.length_b   1.000
_cell.length_c   1.000
_cell.angle_alpha   90.00
_cell.angle_beta   90.00
_cell.angle_gamma   90.00
#
_symmetry.space_group_name_H-M   'P 1'
#
loop_
_entity.id
_entity.type
_entity.pdbx_description
1 polymer ?
#
loop_
_entity_poly.entity_id
_entity_poly.type
_entity_poly.pdbx_seq_one_letter_code
_entity_poly.pdbx_strand_id
1 'polypeptide(L)'
;MQNTQAMLAFYRALGLQINETANAISVYVGDQMINFHRPTRWQDATFTLRAPAAKPPCGYLCFVWDGTPASLKALLDRAGVKVVEGPVDRQGGRRRTGSSVYVRDPDGNLLEFMIYP
;
A
#
# COMPACT_ATOMS: atom_id res chain seq x y z
N MET A 1 8.29 -5.27 -6.37
CA MET A 1 8.96 -4.26 -5.51
C MET A 1 10.45 -4.18 -5.82
N GLN A 2 11.08 -3.08 -5.44
CA GLN A 2 12.52 -2.85 -5.64
C GLN A 2 13.31 -3.15 -4.38
N ASN A 3 12.92 -2.59 -3.24
CA ASN A 3 13.61 -2.78 -1.97
C ASN A 3 12.73 -3.59 -1.00
N THR A 4 12.95 -4.89 -0.95
CA THR A 4 12.17 -5.83 -0.13
C THR A 4 12.22 -5.49 1.35
N GLN A 5 13.39 -5.17 1.91
CA GLN A 5 13.52 -4.90 3.34
C GLN A 5 12.80 -3.62 3.74
N ALA A 6 12.90 -2.56 2.94
CA ALA A 6 12.18 -1.32 3.19
C ALA A 6 10.66 -1.50 3.09
N MET A 7 10.20 -2.27 2.11
CA MET A 7 8.77 -2.60 1.95
C MET A 7 8.23 -3.39 3.14
N LEU A 8 8.97 -4.40 3.60
CA LEU A 8 8.60 -5.17 4.80
C LEU A 8 8.49 -4.28 6.03
N ALA A 9 9.48 -3.44 6.27
CA ALA A 9 9.49 -2.53 7.42
C ALA A 9 8.30 -1.55 7.38
N PHE A 10 8.01 -0.99 6.21
CA PHE A 10 6.92 -0.03 6.01
C PHE A 10 5.55 -0.66 6.32
N TYR A 11 5.23 -1.77 5.66
CA TYR A 11 3.90 -2.39 5.83
C TYR A 11 3.71 -3.02 7.22
N ARG A 12 4.78 -3.52 7.84
CA ARG A 12 4.76 -3.95 9.25
C ARG A 12 4.50 -2.76 10.20
N ALA A 13 5.12 -1.61 9.95
CA ALA A 13 4.89 -0.41 10.77
C ALA A 13 3.45 0.10 10.68
N LEU A 14 2.76 -0.15 9.55
CA LEU A 14 1.32 0.12 9.41
C LEU A 14 0.44 -0.91 10.15
N GLY A 15 1.02 -1.93 10.76
CA GLY A 15 0.30 -2.96 11.52
C GLY A 15 -0.35 -4.04 10.65
N LEU A 16 0.02 -4.13 9.37
CA LEU A 16 -0.54 -5.13 8.46
C LEU A 16 0.18 -6.47 8.61
N GLN A 17 -0.59 -7.55 8.47
CA GLN A 17 -0.02 -8.89 8.45
C GLN A 17 0.68 -9.15 7.13
N ILE A 18 1.85 -9.80 7.18
CA ILE A 18 2.66 -10.10 6.02
C ILE A 18 3.05 -11.57 6.04
N ASN A 19 2.93 -12.23 4.89
CA ASN A 19 3.52 -13.53 4.63
C ASN A 19 4.65 -13.38 3.62
N GLU A 20 5.81 -13.96 3.92
CA GLU A 20 6.97 -13.95 3.04
C GLU A 20 7.14 -15.28 2.34
N THR A 21 7.40 -15.23 1.04
CA THR A 21 7.82 -16.39 0.24
C THR A 21 9.12 -16.07 -0.52
N ALA A 22 9.69 -17.05 -1.18
CA ALA A 22 10.85 -16.85 -2.04
C ALA A 22 10.56 -15.89 -3.22
N ASN A 23 9.29 -15.73 -3.61
CA ASN A 23 8.89 -15.00 -4.81
C ASN A 23 8.25 -13.63 -4.51
N ALA A 24 7.64 -13.46 -3.33
CA ALA A 24 6.84 -12.29 -3.00
C ALA A 24 6.78 -12.04 -1.50
N ILE A 25 6.37 -10.82 -1.15
CA ILE A 25 5.72 -10.56 0.13
C ILE A 25 4.23 -10.39 -0.12
N SER A 26 3.39 -11.01 0.70
CA SER A 26 1.94 -10.89 0.65
C SER A 26 1.47 -10.04 1.82
N VAL A 27 0.85 -8.91 1.53
CA VAL A 27 0.31 -7.99 2.54
C VAL A 27 -1.19 -8.17 2.60
N TYR A 28 -1.72 -8.45 3.79
CA TYR A 28 -3.14 -8.67 4.00
C TYR A 28 -3.83 -7.39 4.45
N VAL A 29 -4.88 -7.00 3.74
CA VAL A 29 -5.70 -5.82 4.01
C VAL A 29 -7.17 -6.25 4.06
N GLY A 30 -7.74 -6.39 5.27
CA GLY A 30 -9.05 -6.99 5.43
C GLY A 30 -9.07 -8.41 4.84
N ASP A 31 -10.05 -8.68 3.99
CA ASP A 31 -10.19 -9.97 3.29
C ASP A 31 -9.44 -10.01 1.94
N GLN A 32 -8.58 -9.02 1.67
CA GLN A 32 -7.83 -8.94 0.42
C GLN A 32 -6.34 -9.07 0.67
N MET A 33 -5.62 -9.43 -0.38
CA MET A 33 -4.18 -9.64 -0.35
C MET A 33 -3.52 -8.91 -1.51
N ILE A 34 -2.42 -8.24 -1.21
CA ILE A 34 -1.56 -7.62 -2.22
C ILE A 34 -0.25 -8.38 -2.27
N ASN A 35 0.11 -8.87 -3.44
CA ASN A 35 1.40 -9.51 -3.67
C ASN A 35 2.38 -8.54 -4.29
N PHE A 36 3.47 -8.29 -3.59
CA PHE A 36 4.61 -7.56 -4.13
C PHE A 36 5.68 -8.57 -4.52
N HIS A 37 5.87 -8.76 -5.84
CA HIS A 37 6.89 -9.68 -6.32
C HIS A 37 8.30 -9.18 -6.02
N ARG A 38 9.16 -10.09 -5.55
CA ARG A 38 10.59 -9.80 -5.32
C ARG A 38 11.31 -9.50 -6.63
N PRO A 39 12.45 -8.77 -6.59
CA PRO A 39 13.22 -8.45 -7.79
C PRO A 39 13.59 -9.67 -8.64
N THR A 40 13.98 -10.77 -7.99
CA THR A 40 14.31 -12.02 -8.69
C THR A 40 13.11 -12.60 -9.47
N ARG A 41 11.88 -12.27 -9.06
CA ARG A 41 10.67 -12.75 -9.72
C ARG A 41 10.24 -11.85 -10.88
N TRP A 42 10.10 -10.54 -10.64
CA TRP A 42 9.62 -9.65 -11.69
C TRP A 42 10.66 -9.34 -12.77
N GLN A 43 11.96 -9.51 -12.47
CA GLN A 43 13.04 -9.38 -13.45
C GLN A 43 13.21 -10.63 -14.32
N ASP A 44 12.60 -11.75 -13.94
CA ASP A 44 12.64 -12.98 -14.74
C ASP A 44 11.73 -12.82 -15.96
N ALA A 45 12.33 -12.78 -17.15
CA ALA A 45 11.61 -12.61 -18.42
C ALA A 45 10.65 -13.77 -18.74
N THR A 46 10.85 -14.94 -18.13
CA THR A 46 9.97 -16.11 -18.32
C THR A 46 8.73 -16.08 -17.43
N PHE A 47 8.71 -15.20 -16.42
CA PHE A 47 7.57 -15.06 -15.53
C PHE A 47 6.50 -14.17 -16.15
N THR A 48 5.32 -14.73 -16.44
CA THR A 48 4.24 -14.07 -17.20
C THR A 48 3.02 -13.71 -16.36
N LEU A 49 2.92 -14.14 -15.09
CA LEU A 49 1.79 -13.82 -14.21
C LEU A 49 1.91 -12.39 -13.64
N ARG A 50 1.95 -11.44 -14.54
CA ARG A 50 2.03 -9.99 -14.27
C ARG A 50 1.54 -9.22 -15.49
N ALA A 51 1.21 -7.95 -15.33
CA ALA A 51 1.01 -7.07 -16.46
C ALA A 51 2.32 -6.97 -17.27
N PRO A 52 2.31 -7.18 -18.60
CA PRO A 52 3.54 -7.30 -19.38
C PRO A 52 4.51 -6.11 -19.25
N ALA A 53 3.97 -4.89 -19.11
CA ALA A 53 4.78 -3.67 -18.98
C ALA A 53 4.97 -3.21 -17.53
N ALA A 54 4.53 -4.01 -16.54
CA ALA A 54 4.64 -3.62 -15.14
C ALA A 54 6.09 -3.58 -14.67
N LYS A 55 6.49 -2.42 -14.15
CA LYS A 55 7.78 -2.20 -13.48
C LYS A 55 7.53 -1.40 -12.19
N PRO A 56 8.22 -1.72 -11.09
CA PRO A 56 8.08 -0.94 -9.86
C PRO A 56 8.68 0.48 -10.02
N PRO A 57 8.06 1.52 -9.42
CA PRO A 57 6.72 1.48 -8.82
C PRO A 57 5.63 1.59 -9.87
N CYS A 58 4.50 0.91 -9.68
CA CYS A 58 3.37 1.00 -10.61
C CYS A 58 2.01 0.93 -9.91
N GLY A 59 1.97 0.93 -8.58
CA GLY A 59 0.76 0.79 -7.80
C GLY A 59 0.13 2.11 -7.39
N TYR A 60 -1.21 2.15 -7.48
CA TYR A 60 -2.06 3.09 -6.77
C TYR A 60 -3.16 2.28 -6.08
N LEU A 61 -3.17 2.31 -4.76
CA LEU A 61 -4.03 1.47 -3.93
C LEU A 61 -4.84 2.35 -2.98
N CYS A 62 -6.15 2.16 -2.96
CA CYS A 62 -7.03 2.87 -2.05
C CYS A 62 -7.57 1.90 -0.99
N PHE A 63 -7.30 2.20 0.27
CA PHE A 63 -7.76 1.42 1.41
C PHE A 63 -8.80 2.17 2.20
N VAL A 64 -9.82 1.47 2.69
CA VAL A 64 -10.73 2.03 3.67
C VAL A 64 -10.09 1.96 5.04
N TRP A 65 -9.98 3.10 5.71
CA TRP A 65 -9.57 3.17 7.10
C TRP A 65 -10.79 3.06 8.00
N ASP A 66 -10.84 2.00 8.82
CA ASP A 66 -11.90 1.78 9.78
C ASP A 66 -11.53 2.41 11.13
N GLY A 67 -11.60 3.73 11.17
CA GLY A 67 -11.24 4.52 12.34
C GLY A 67 -11.47 6.00 12.10
N THR A 68 -10.90 6.82 12.96
CA THR A 68 -11.01 8.28 12.90
C THR A 68 -9.83 8.90 12.14
N PRO A 69 -9.96 10.16 11.66
CA PRO A 69 -8.82 10.92 11.15
C PRO A 69 -7.67 11.00 12.15
N ALA A 70 -7.97 11.16 13.43
CA ALA A 70 -6.97 11.23 14.48
C ALA A 70 -6.22 9.90 14.66
N SER A 71 -6.91 8.75 14.60
CA SER A 71 -6.27 7.44 14.71
C SER A 71 -5.38 7.12 13.50
N LEU A 72 -5.77 7.53 12.31
CA LEU A 72 -4.94 7.40 11.11
C LEU A 72 -3.69 8.27 11.24
N LYS A 73 -3.85 9.54 11.63
CA LYS A 73 -2.70 10.45 11.83
C LYS A 73 -1.72 9.88 12.86
N ALA A 74 -2.22 9.35 13.97
CA ALA A 74 -1.38 8.75 15.01
C ALA A 74 -0.59 7.55 14.48
N LEU A 75 -1.21 6.69 13.67
CA LEU A 75 -0.53 5.56 13.02
C LEU A 75 0.59 6.03 12.09
N LEU A 76 0.30 6.98 11.20
CA LEU A 76 1.26 7.49 10.24
C LEU A 76 2.44 8.20 10.94
N ASP A 77 2.17 8.96 11.99
CA ASP A 77 3.20 9.62 12.80
C ASP A 77 4.12 8.58 13.49
N ARG A 78 3.54 7.53 14.10
CA ARG A 78 4.33 6.45 14.72
C ARG A 78 5.18 5.68 13.71
N ALA A 79 4.64 5.45 12.52
CA ALA A 79 5.34 4.75 11.45
C ALA A 79 6.38 5.64 10.73
N GLY A 80 6.43 6.93 11.04
CA GLY A 80 7.31 7.87 10.36
C GLY A 80 6.94 8.12 8.89
N VAL A 81 5.67 7.97 8.53
CA VAL A 81 5.17 8.09 7.17
C VAL A 81 4.70 9.51 6.90
N LYS A 82 5.28 10.13 5.86
CA LYS A 82 4.92 11.49 5.45
C LYS A 82 3.64 11.49 4.63
N VAL A 83 2.69 12.34 5.01
CA VAL A 83 1.51 12.64 4.20
C VAL A 83 1.93 13.47 2.97
N VAL A 84 1.56 12.99 1.78
CA VAL A 84 1.82 13.68 0.51
C VAL A 84 0.72 14.70 0.20
N GLU A 85 -0.52 14.31 0.43
CA GLU A 85 -1.71 15.16 0.24
C GLU A 85 -2.81 14.73 1.19
N GLY A 86 -3.61 15.69 1.60
CA GLY A 86 -4.81 15.45 2.40
C GLY A 86 -4.69 15.95 3.85
N PRO A 87 -5.83 15.90 4.57
CA PRO A 87 -7.11 15.34 4.14
C PRO A 87 -7.81 16.14 3.04
N VAL A 88 -8.36 15.43 2.07
CA VAL A 88 -9.12 16.01 0.92
C VAL A 88 -10.34 15.14 0.63
N ASP A 89 -11.42 15.77 0.14
CA ASP A 89 -12.60 15.01 -0.24
C ASP A 89 -12.37 14.26 -1.55
N ARG A 90 -12.74 12.98 -1.55
CA ARG A 90 -12.65 12.10 -2.72
C ARG A 90 -13.81 11.12 -2.75
N GLN A 91 -14.11 10.60 -3.92
CA GLN A 91 -14.96 9.43 -4.09
C GLN A 91 -14.13 8.16 -4.02
N GLY A 92 -14.49 7.25 -3.14
CA GLY A 92 -13.81 5.97 -2.99
C GLY A 92 -14.60 4.79 -3.50
N GLY A 93 -14.13 3.58 -3.20
CA GLY A 93 -14.70 2.32 -3.68
C GLY A 93 -16.15 2.07 -3.26
N ARG A 94 -16.64 2.72 -2.20
CA ARG A 94 -18.05 2.66 -1.79
C ARG A 94 -18.97 3.59 -2.58
N ARG A 95 -18.46 4.24 -3.64
CA ARG A 95 -19.20 5.15 -4.54
C ARG A 95 -19.83 6.34 -3.81
N ARG A 96 -19.22 6.79 -2.72
CA ARG A 96 -19.64 7.98 -1.98
C ARG A 96 -18.41 8.78 -1.56
N THR A 97 -18.63 10.04 -1.20
CA THR A 97 -17.56 10.92 -0.74
C THR A 97 -17.07 10.52 0.65
N GLY A 98 -15.77 10.52 0.81
CA GLY A 98 -15.07 10.39 2.06
C GLY A 98 -13.88 11.33 2.09
N SER A 99 -13.14 11.31 3.19
CA SER A 99 -11.90 12.08 3.35
C SER A 99 -10.70 11.17 3.09
N SER A 100 -9.81 11.59 2.20
CA SER A 100 -8.63 10.82 1.82
C SER A 100 -7.34 11.47 2.26
N VAL A 101 -6.39 10.61 2.68
CA VAL A 101 -5.00 10.97 2.96
C VAL A 101 -4.11 10.11 2.08
N TYR A 102 -3.12 10.73 1.42
CA TYR A 102 -2.21 10.06 0.49
C TYR A 102 -0.81 9.98 1.08
N VAL A 103 -0.19 8.83 0.93
CA VAL A 103 1.20 8.56 1.30
C VAL A 103 1.89 7.75 0.20
N ARG A 104 3.21 7.62 0.27
CA ARG A 104 3.95 6.70 -0.60
C ARG A 104 4.66 5.64 0.22
N ASP A 105 4.67 4.42 -0.32
CA ASP A 105 5.50 3.37 0.23
C ASP A 105 6.97 3.56 -0.20
N PRO A 106 7.94 2.76 0.32
CA PRO A 106 9.36 2.93 -0.02
C PRO A 106 9.71 2.75 -1.49
N ASP A 107 8.92 1.99 -2.25
CA ASP A 107 9.08 1.86 -3.70
C ASP A 107 8.57 3.09 -4.47
N GLY A 108 7.69 3.89 -3.86
CA GLY A 108 7.03 5.04 -4.46
C GLY A 108 5.60 4.78 -4.92
N ASN A 109 5.03 3.61 -4.62
CA ASN A 109 3.61 3.36 -4.87
C ASN A 109 2.75 4.36 -4.10
N LEU A 110 1.68 4.82 -4.73
CA LEU A 110 0.73 5.72 -4.09
C LEU A 110 -0.28 4.92 -3.27
N LEU A 111 -0.40 5.25 -1.99
CA LEU A 111 -1.41 4.69 -1.10
C LEU A 111 -2.38 5.79 -0.68
N GLU A 112 -3.65 5.51 -0.80
CA GLU A 112 -4.75 6.35 -0.33
C GLU A 112 -5.45 5.67 0.84
N PHE A 113 -5.63 6.40 1.92
CA PHE A 113 -6.47 5.97 3.04
C PHE A 113 -7.74 6.78 3.04
N MET A 114 -8.87 6.11 2.80
CA MET A 114 -10.20 6.71 2.70
C MET A 114 -10.97 6.48 3.99
N ILE A 115 -11.47 7.57 4.58
CA ILE A 115 -12.37 7.54 5.74
C ILE A 115 -13.74 8.00 5.29
N TYR A 116 -14.72 7.14 5.45
CA TYR A 116 -16.12 7.49 5.20
C TYR A 116 -16.79 7.99 6.49
N PRO A 117 -17.67 9.01 6.38
CA PRO A 117 -18.46 9.46 7.53
C PRO A 117 -19.47 8.40 7.99
#